data_5c4a3e97389700530cc2e014adc83553
#
_entry.id   5c4a3e97389700530cc2e014adc83553
#
_cell.length_a   1.000
_cell.length_b   1.000
_cell.length_c   1.000
_cell.angle_alpha   90.00
_cell.angle_beta   90.00
_cell.angle_gamma   90.00
#
_symmetry.space_group_name_H-M   'P 1'
#
loop_
_entity.id
_entity.type
_entity.pdbx_description
1 polymer ?
#
loop_
_entity_poly.entity_id
_entity_poly.type
_entity_poly.pdbx_seq_one_letter_code
_entity_poly.pdbx_strand_id
1 'polypeptide(L)'
;MHPRRHRIIVPSANAFLRVLTLFAASLPVQAISEPVSFGDVLELPIAEVAQTQDYGSSPQNTVVNIRGSDSSRGVVTLIHGGCWSNAYDRNHALPMAEALSTMGYDVWVPEYRRVGDEGGGWPGSLEDIIAAVEFVTDKTGQQPILVGHSAGGHLALRAAQTGLAIDGVVGLAPITDLVSYGAESGSCQSMVAPFMGDDTYSPDENYRDASVNLNAITVPVAVVIGDEDPIVGASQVAVFDSGQVIKVKGAGHFDVIHPKTEAFSAVLAALEAMKERGH
;
A
#
# COMPACT_ATOMS: atom_id res chain seq x y z
N MET A 1 72.67 61.04 -38.69
CA MET A 1 71.28 61.35 -38.32
C MET A 1 70.57 60.06 -38.10
N HIS A 2 70.31 59.68 -36.81
CA HIS A 2 69.63 58.44 -36.43
C HIS A 2 68.26 58.84 -35.90
N PRO A 3 67.16 58.22 -36.31
CA PRO A 3 65.84 58.43 -35.70
C PRO A 3 65.67 57.54 -34.50
N ARG A 4 65.21 58.16 -33.42
CA ARG A 4 64.85 57.50 -32.17
C ARG A 4 63.57 56.68 -32.37
N ARG A 5 63.62 55.41 -31.94
CA ARG A 5 62.41 54.52 -31.83
C ARG A 5 61.71 54.81 -30.50
N HIS A 6 60.41 55.21 -30.54
CA HIS A 6 59.54 55.26 -29.41
C HIS A 6 58.98 53.86 -29.16
N ARG A 7 59.19 53.35 -27.95
CA ARG A 7 58.55 52.14 -27.45
C ARG A 7 57.15 52.51 -26.86
N ILE A 8 56.11 51.96 -27.40
CA ILE A 8 54.77 52.04 -26.84
C ILE A 8 54.65 50.92 -25.82
N ILE A 9 54.35 51.25 -24.56
CA ILE A 9 54.03 50.28 -23.47
C ILE A 9 52.55 50.07 -23.51
N VAL A 10 52.10 48.82 -23.72
CA VAL A 10 50.71 48.40 -23.63
C VAL A 10 50.51 47.83 -22.24
N PRO A 11 49.51 48.28 -21.44
CA PRO A 11 49.21 47.67 -20.17
C PRO A 11 48.41 46.37 -20.37
N SER A 12 48.89 45.28 -19.75
CA SER A 12 48.19 44.00 -19.70
C SER A 12 47.03 44.13 -18.75
N ALA A 13 45.81 43.95 -19.26
CA ALA A 13 44.58 43.81 -18.46
C ALA A 13 44.48 42.37 -17.98
N ASN A 14 44.75 42.13 -16.70
CA ASN A 14 44.42 40.89 -16.03
C ASN A 14 42.92 40.85 -15.77
N ALA A 15 42.16 40.09 -16.58
CA ALA A 15 40.78 39.76 -16.33
C ALA A 15 40.72 38.65 -15.28
N PHE A 16 40.39 39.01 -14.03
CA PHE A 16 40.00 38.04 -13.00
C PHE A 16 38.62 37.45 -13.33
N LEU A 17 38.60 36.25 -13.87
CA LEU A 17 37.39 35.45 -14.03
C LEU A 17 36.95 34.96 -12.64
N ARG A 18 35.98 35.62 -12.02
CA ARG A 18 35.34 35.12 -10.81
C ARG A 18 34.37 34.00 -11.21
N VAL A 19 34.79 32.75 -10.97
CA VAL A 19 33.91 31.58 -11.04
C VAL A 19 32.97 31.64 -9.84
N LEU A 20 31.70 32.00 -10.08
CA LEU A 20 30.64 31.94 -9.09
C LEU A 20 30.21 30.49 -8.98
N THR A 21 30.76 29.76 -8.01
CA THR A 21 30.26 28.41 -7.66
C THR A 21 28.92 28.56 -6.96
N LEU A 22 27.82 28.28 -7.68
CA LEU A 22 26.52 28.08 -7.06
C LEU A 22 26.57 26.76 -6.26
N PHE A 23 26.67 26.88 -4.95
CA PHE A 23 26.31 25.79 -4.04
C PHE A 23 24.79 25.65 -4.07
N ALA A 24 24.27 24.67 -4.78
CA ALA A 24 22.93 24.18 -4.58
C ALA A 24 22.91 23.53 -3.20
N ALA A 25 22.38 24.24 -2.21
CA ALA A 25 22.08 23.65 -0.92
C ALA A 25 20.91 22.68 -1.14
N SER A 26 21.21 21.40 -1.27
CA SER A 26 20.24 20.35 -1.11
C SER A 26 19.79 20.40 0.35
N LEU A 27 18.56 20.87 0.58
CA LEU A 27 17.92 20.71 1.88
C LEU A 27 17.87 19.21 2.17
N PRO A 28 18.36 18.75 3.32
CA PRO A 28 18.19 17.35 3.69
C PRO A 28 16.68 17.11 3.78
N VAL A 29 16.17 16.19 2.99
CA VAL A 29 14.89 15.53 3.28
C VAL A 29 15.12 14.91 4.65
N GLN A 30 14.47 15.45 5.69
CA GLN A 30 14.49 14.83 7.01
C GLN A 30 13.82 13.48 6.82
N ALA A 31 14.61 12.42 6.82
CA ALA A 31 14.11 11.07 6.99
C ALA A 31 13.35 11.05 8.31
N ILE A 32 12.11 10.60 8.31
CA ILE A 32 11.36 10.34 9.53
C ILE A 32 12.19 9.30 10.29
N SER A 33 12.74 9.66 11.45
CA SER A 33 13.69 8.82 12.20
C SER A 33 13.00 7.73 13.02
N GLU A 34 11.69 7.82 13.20
CA GLU A 34 10.84 6.87 13.94
C GLU A 34 9.77 6.32 13.00
N PRO A 35 9.38 5.04 13.17
CA PRO A 35 8.27 4.47 12.40
C PRO A 35 6.97 5.26 12.57
N VAL A 36 6.23 5.40 11.49
CA VAL A 36 4.95 6.09 11.44
C VAL A 36 3.92 5.39 12.33
N SER A 37 3.25 6.17 13.18
CA SER A 37 2.13 5.69 13.99
C SER A 37 0.80 5.72 13.21
N PHE A 38 -0.23 5.03 13.72
CA PHE A 38 -1.59 5.16 13.19
C PHE A 38 -2.13 6.59 13.28
N GLY A 39 -1.77 7.31 14.35
CA GLY A 39 -2.13 8.73 14.53
C GLY A 39 -1.60 9.61 13.40
N ASP A 40 -0.34 9.41 12.99
CA ASP A 40 0.26 10.16 11.89
C ASP A 40 -0.46 9.94 10.56
N VAL A 41 -0.98 8.73 10.31
CA VAL A 41 -1.80 8.44 9.13
C VAL A 41 -3.14 9.18 9.20
N LEU A 42 -3.78 9.26 10.38
CA LEU A 42 -5.04 9.97 10.57
C LEU A 42 -4.90 11.50 10.47
N GLU A 43 -3.71 12.05 10.68
CA GLU A 43 -3.42 13.47 10.51
C GLU A 43 -3.23 13.88 9.03
N LEU A 44 -3.11 12.90 8.13
CA LEU A 44 -3.00 13.20 6.70
C LEU A 44 -4.33 13.77 6.18
N PRO A 45 -4.27 14.75 5.27
CA PRO A 45 -5.48 15.24 4.63
C PRO A 45 -6.15 14.12 3.84
N ILE A 46 -7.46 14.04 3.95
CA ILE A 46 -8.28 13.10 3.18
C ILE A 46 -8.85 13.85 1.98
N ALA A 47 -8.70 13.26 0.79
CA ALA A 47 -9.34 13.78 -0.42
C ALA A 47 -10.86 13.87 -0.22
N GLU A 48 -11.47 14.93 -0.74
CA GLU A 48 -12.93 15.03 -0.80
C GLU A 48 -13.45 13.89 -1.69
N VAL A 49 -14.16 12.94 -1.07
CA VAL A 49 -14.76 11.81 -1.78
C VAL A 49 -15.99 12.31 -2.53
N ALA A 50 -15.89 12.40 -3.85
CA ALA A 50 -16.95 12.95 -4.69
C ALA A 50 -18.23 12.11 -4.68
N GLN A 51 -18.12 10.78 -4.59
CA GLN A 51 -19.26 9.87 -4.60
C GLN A 51 -18.95 8.49 -3.99
N THR A 52 -19.85 8.03 -3.14
CA THR A 52 -19.91 6.64 -2.67
C THR A 52 -20.88 5.85 -3.55
N GLN A 53 -20.52 4.63 -3.94
CA GLN A 53 -21.36 3.74 -4.74
C GLN A 53 -21.57 2.43 -3.98
N ASP A 54 -22.78 1.85 -4.07
CA ASP A 54 -23.08 0.55 -3.48
C ASP A 54 -22.66 -0.56 -4.46
N TYR A 55 -21.97 -1.58 -3.96
CA TYR A 55 -21.63 -2.79 -4.71
C TYR A 55 -22.36 -4.05 -4.21
N GLY A 56 -23.15 -3.92 -3.15
CA GLY A 56 -23.92 -5.01 -2.56
C GLY A 56 -25.08 -4.49 -1.71
N SER A 57 -25.71 -5.37 -0.93
CA SER A 57 -26.92 -5.06 -0.17
C SER A 57 -26.68 -4.66 1.29
N SER A 58 -25.50 -4.97 1.85
CA SER A 58 -25.14 -4.55 3.20
C SER A 58 -24.80 -3.05 3.25
N PRO A 59 -25.11 -2.33 4.33
CA PRO A 59 -24.69 -0.93 4.50
C PRO A 59 -23.17 -0.70 4.36
N GLN A 60 -22.38 -1.73 4.61
CA GLN A 60 -20.90 -1.70 4.43
C GLN A 60 -20.48 -1.98 3.00
N ASN A 61 -21.35 -2.52 2.16
CA ASN A 61 -21.01 -2.83 0.77
C ASN A 61 -20.98 -1.56 -0.11
N THR A 62 -20.11 -0.64 0.24
CA THR A 62 -19.90 0.63 -0.46
C THR A 62 -18.47 0.79 -0.91
N VAL A 63 -18.27 1.46 -2.04
CA VAL A 63 -16.94 1.76 -2.57
C VAL A 63 -16.84 3.24 -2.93
N VAL A 64 -15.69 3.84 -2.68
CA VAL A 64 -15.36 5.18 -3.14
C VAL A 64 -14.33 5.09 -4.25
N ASN A 65 -14.44 5.98 -5.23
CA ASN A 65 -13.49 6.09 -6.32
C ASN A 65 -12.72 7.43 -6.20
N ILE A 66 -11.40 7.34 -6.19
CA ILE A 66 -10.50 8.49 -6.20
C ILE A 66 -9.73 8.45 -7.51
N ARG A 67 -10.08 9.35 -8.42
CA ARG A 67 -9.56 9.39 -9.78
C ARG A 67 -8.85 10.70 -10.05
N GLY A 68 -7.58 10.61 -10.43
CA GLY A 68 -6.82 11.75 -10.94
C GLY A 68 -7.25 12.18 -12.34
N SER A 69 -6.72 13.30 -12.80
CA SER A 69 -6.97 13.85 -14.15
C SER A 69 -6.42 12.96 -15.26
N ASP A 70 -5.40 12.16 -14.97
CA ASP A 70 -4.82 11.14 -15.84
C ASP A 70 -4.77 9.80 -15.08
N SER A 71 -5.60 8.86 -15.51
CA SER A 71 -5.67 7.50 -14.94
C SER A 71 -5.15 6.46 -15.93
N SER A 72 -4.04 6.76 -16.58
CA SER A 72 -3.43 5.92 -17.62
C SER A 72 -2.65 4.71 -17.07
N ARG A 73 -2.37 4.70 -15.74
CA ARG A 73 -1.59 3.62 -15.11
C ARG A 73 -2.38 2.37 -14.74
N GLY A 74 -3.70 2.37 -14.96
CA GLY A 74 -4.57 1.23 -14.66
C GLY A 74 -5.36 1.40 -13.36
N VAL A 75 -6.09 0.35 -13.00
CA VAL A 75 -7.04 0.33 -11.88
C VAL A 75 -6.41 -0.33 -10.65
N VAL A 76 -6.61 0.25 -9.49
CA VAL A 76 -6.22 -0.29 -8.19
C VAL A 76 -7.45 -0.44 -7.31
N THR A 77 -7.65 -1.62 -6.71
CA THR A 77 -8.59 -1.80 -5.60
C THR A 77 -7.78 -1.84 -4.31
N LEU A 78 -7.90 -0.79 -3.48
CA LEU A 78 -7.16 -0.61 -2.24
C LEU A 78 -8.00 -1.06 -1.04
N ILE A 79 -7.62 -2.16 -0.40
CA ILE A 79 -8.33 -2.81 0.71
C ILE A 79 -7.68 -2.41 2.03
N HIS A 80 -8.46 -1.72 2.87
CA HIS A 80 -7.96 -1.19 4.14
C HIS A 80 -7.76 -2.28 5.20
N GLY A 81 -6.89 -2.00 6.17
CA GLY A 81 -6.63 -2.82 7.34
C GLY A 81 -7.60 -2.56 8.50
N GLY A 82 -7.10 -2.77 9.74
CA GLY A 82 -7.88 -2.54 10.97
C GLY A 82 -8.30 -3.84 11.66
N CYS A 83 -7.47 -4.87 11.58
CA CYS A 83 -7.65 -6.15 12.30
C CYS A 83 -9.04 -6.79 12.07
N TRP A 84 -9.63 -6.61 10.91
CA TRP A 84 -11.01 -7.02 10.54
C TRP A 84 -12.11 -6.47 11.45
N SER A 85 -11.83 -5.46 12.29
CA SER A 85 -12.76 -4.87 13.25
C SER A 85 -13.49 -3.67 12.67
N ASN A 86 -14.79 -3.55 12.94
CA ASN A 86 -15.61 -2.40 12.55
C ASN A 86 -15.32 -1.11 13.34
N ALA A 87 -14.37 -1.18 14.29
CA ALA A 87 -13.80 0.02 14.92
C ALA A 87 -12.94 0.85 13.93
N TYR A 88 -12.56 0.28 12.79
CA TYR A 88 -11.75 0.92 11.75
C TYR A 88 -12.48 0.84 10.42
N ASP A 89 -12.45 1.92 9.68
CA ASP A 89 -13.04 2.05 8.34
C ASP A 89 -11.96 2.38 7.29
N ARG A 90 -12.39 2.53 6.03
CA ARG A 90 -11.51 2.87 4.92
C ARG A 90 -10.85 4.25 5.00
N ASN A 91 -11.28 5.14 5.90
CA ASN A 91 -10.82 6.54 5.90
C ASN A 91 -9.30 6.64 6.06
N HIS A 92 -8.67 5.75 6.82
CA HIS A 92 -7.21 5.74 6.99
C HIS A 92 -6.45 5.28 5.72
N ALA A 93 -7.13 4.68 4.73
CA ALA A 93 -6.52 4.32 3.44
C ALA A 93 -6.66 5.43 2.37
N LEU A 94 -7.55 6.40 2.58
CA LEU A 94 -7.84 7.46 1.59
C LEU A 94 -6.62 8.34 1.27
N PRO A 95 -5.74 8.72 2.22
CA PRO A 95 -4.54 9.48 1.89
C PRO A 95 -3.60 8.74 0.92
N MET A 96 -3.46 7.42 1.08
CA MET A 96 -2.72 6.58 0.14
C MET A 96 -3.41 6.52 -1.22
N ALA A 97 -4.74 6.37 -1.22
CA ALA A 97 -5.52 6.34 -2.47
C ALA A 97 -5.36 7.64 -3.25
N GLU A 98 -5.38 8.80 -2.59
CA GLU A 98 -5.12 10.10 -3.22
C GLU A 98 -3.71 10.18 -3.81
N ALA A 99 -2.71 9.74 -3.06
CA ALA A 99 -1.34 9.72 -3.57
C ALA A 99 -1.19 8.83 -4.81
N LEU A 100 -1.79 7.64 -4.83
CA LEU A 100 -1.79 6.77 -5.99
C LEU A 100 -2.55 7.40 -7.18
N SER A 101 -3.67 8.08 -6.92
CA SER A 101 -4.43 8.74 -7.97
C SER A 101 -3.66 9.90 -8.61
N THR A 102 -2.90 10.67 -7.83
CA THR A 102 -2.01 11.72 -8.36
C THR A 102 -0.88 11.16 -9.21
N MET A 103 -0.54 9.88 -9.03
CA MET A 103 0.44 9.15 -9.83
C MET A 103 -0.16 8.47 -11.06
N GLY A 104 -1.45 8.66 -11.33
CA GLY A 104 -2.11 8.19 -12.54
C GLY A 104 -2.84 6.86 -12.41
N TYR A 105 -3.09 6.35 -11.20
CA TYR A 105 -3.96 5.20 -10.98
C TYR A 105 -5.43 5.62 -10.82
N ASP A 106 -6.35 4.79 -11.26
CA ASP A 106 -7.78 4.87 -10.94
C ASP A 106 -8.02 4.02 -9.68
N VAL A 107 -8.18 4.66 -8.51
CA VAL A 107 -8.16 3.98 -7.21
C VAL A 107 -9.56 3.82 -6.65
N TRP A 108 -9.92 2.58 -6.33
CA TRP A 108 -11.19 2.20 -5.74
C TRP A 108 -10.97 1.65 -4.34
N VAL A 109 -11.64 2.21 -3.34
CA VAL A 109 -11.47 1.86 -1.93
C VAL A 109 -12.80 1.33 -1.39
N PRO A 110 -12.99 0.00 -1.36
CA PRO A 110 -14.18 -0.59 -0.77
C PRO A 110 -14.18 -0.49 0.75
N GLU A 111 -15.37 -0.39 1.33
CA GLU A 111 -15.68 -0.80 2.69
C GLU A 111 -16.17 -2.24 2.62
N TYR A 112 -16.08 -3.00 3.68
CA TYR A 112 -16.52 -4.38 3.76
C TYR A 112 -17.07 -4.69 5.15
N ARG A 113 -17.90 -5.73 5.31
CA ARG A 113 -18.40 -6.19 6.62
C ARG A 113 -17.24 -6.74 7.45
N ARG A 114 -17.16 -6.31 8.70
CA ARG A 114 -16.08 -6.64 9.64
C ARG A 114 -16.66 -7.26 10.90
N VAL A 115 -15.83 -7.79 11.76
CA VAL A 115 -16.23 -8.22 13.09
C VAL A 115 -16.96 -7.07 13.81
N GLY A 116 -18.19 -7.34 14.28
CA GLY A 116 -19.09 -6.36 14.84
C GLY A 116 -20.18 -5.87 13.87
N ASP A 117 -20.04 -6.11 12.57
CA ASP A 117 -21.11 -5.91 11.58
C ASP A 117 -21.89 -7.22 11.36
N GLU A 118 -23.17 -7.13 11.00
CA GLU A 118 -23.99 -8.31 10.70
C GLU A 118 -23.42 -9.06 9.47
N GLY A 119 -23.06 -10.33 9.65
CA GLY A 119 -22.44 -11.17 8.62
C GLY A 119 -20.97 -10.85 8.35
N GLY A 120 -20.33 -10.00 9.17
CA GLY A 120 -18.89 -9.73 9.10
C GLY A 120 -18.04 -10.85 9.68
N GLY A 121 -16.72 -10.79 9.46
CA GLY A 121 -15.81 -11.89 9.78
C GLY A 121 -15.67 -12.87 8.62
N TRP A 122 -15.08 -14.04 8.90
CA TRP A 122 -14.86 -15.08 7.90
C TRP A 122 -16.11 -15.93 7.69
N PRO A 123 -16.55 -16.22 6.42
CA PRO A 123 -15.96 -15.74 5.16
C PRO A 123 -16.55 -14.41 4.66
N GLY A 124 -17.53 -13.80 5.36
CA GLY A 124 -18.33 -12.67 4.88
C GLY A 124 -17.49 -11.46 4.46
N SER A 125 -16.39 -11.16 5.18
CA SER A 125 -15.46 -10.08 4.78
C SER A 125 -14.78 -10.36 3.44
N LEU A 126 -14.41 -11.62 3.17
CA LEU A 126 -13.82 -12.02 1.89
C LEU A 126 -14.84 -11.96 0.75
N GLU A 127 -16.07 -12.42 1.00
CA GLU A 127 -17.16 -12.36 0.01
C GLU A 127 -17.42 -10.93 -0.45
N ASP A 128 -17.39 -9.98 0.48
CA ASP A 128 -17.54 -8.55 0.17
C ASP A 128 -16.40 -8.01 -0.69
N ILE A 129 -15.15 -8.41 -0.41
CA ILE A 129 -14.01 -8.00 -1.24
C ILE A 129 -14.10 -8.58 -2.65
N ILE A 130 -14.52 -9.84 -2.80
CA ILE A 130 -14.75 -10.45 -4.11
C ILE A 130 -15.80 -9.65 -4.89
N ALA A 131 -16.95 -9.38 -4.27
CA ALA A 131 -18.02 -8.61 -4.90
C ALA A 131 -17.59 -7.17 -5.26
N ALA A 132 -16.79 -6.52 -4.40
CA ALA A 132 -16.24 -5.21 -4.69
C ALA A 132 -15.29 -5.21 -5.89
N VAL A 133 -14.43 -6.23 -6.03
CA VAL A 133 -13.51 -6.38 -7.17
C VAL A 133 -14.28 -6.62 -8.46
N GLU A 134 -15.28 -7.49 -8.43
CA GLU A 134 -16.16 -7.73 -9.59
C GLU A 134 -16.88 -6.44 -10.02
N PHE A 135 -17.43 -5.69 -9.06
CA PHE A 135 -18.05 -4.39 -9.32
C PHE A 135 -17.08 -3.40 -9.96
N VAL A 136 -15.84 -3.29 -9.45
CA VAL A 136 -14.81 -2.41 -10.02
C VAL A 136 -14.45 -2.84 -11.44
N THR A 137 -14.31 -4.13 -11.70
CA THR A 137 -14.05 -4.68 -13.02
C THR A 137 -15.17 -4.34 -14.01
N ASP A 138 -16.42 -4.51 -13.59
CA ASP A 138 -17.60 -4.17 -14.40
C ASP A 138 -17.69 -2.66 -14.70
N LYS A 139 -17.38 -1.82 -13.72
CA LYS A 139 -17.43 -0.36 -13.86
C LYS A 139 -16.33 0.21 -14.76
N THR A 140 -15.15 -0.40 -14.71
CA THR A 140 -13.96 0.12 -15.42
C THR A 140 -13.69 -0.59 -16.73
N GLY A 141 -14.19 -1.82 -16.90
CA GLY A 141 -13.83 -2.71 -17.99
C GLY A 141 -12.37 -3.18 -17.94
N GLN A 142 -11.70 -3.02 -16.79
CA GLN A 142 -10.28 -3.37 -16.60
C GLN A 142 -10.11 -4.30 -15.40
N GLN A 143 -9.12 -5.17 -15.45
CA GLN A 143 -8.70 -6.00 -14.33
C GLN A 143 -7.90 -5.11 -13.35
N PRO A 144 -8.30 -5.00 -12.07
CA PRO A 144 -7.56 -4.19 -11.11
C PRO A 144 -6.34 -4.92 -10.56
N ILE A 145 -5.33 -4.16 -10.12
CA ILE A 145 -4.34 -4.66 -9.17
C ILE A 145 -4.96 -4.54 -7.77
N LEU A 146 -4.97 -5.64 -6.99
CA LEU A 146 -5.36 -5.58 -5.59
C LEU A 146 -4.20 -5.09 -4.74
N VAL A 147 -4.46 -4.13 -3.87
CA VAL A 147 -3.52 -3.65 -2.86
C VAL A 147 -4.20 -3.75 -1.52
N GLY A 148 -3.62 -4.48 -0.57
CA GLY A 148 -4.24 -4.64 0.75
C GLY A 148 -3.26 -4.44 1.89
N HIS A 149 -3.67 -3.69 2.92
CA HIS A 149 -2.87 -3.42 4.10
C HIS A 149 -3.28 -4.30 5.28
N SER A 150 -2.33 -4.96 5.96
CA SER A 150 -2.57 -5.69 7.21
C SER A 150 -3.67 -6.76 7.04
N ALA A 151 -4.78 -6.67 7.77
CA ALA A 151 -5.99 -7.48 7.59
C ALA A 151 -6.58 -7.36 6.18
N GLY A 152 -6.52 -6.17 5.55
CA GLY A 152 -6.87 -5.98 4.14
C GLY A 152 -5.90 -6.67 3.19
N GLY A 153 -4.63 -6.79 3.58
CA GLY A 153 -3.63 -7.59 2.87
C GLY A 153 -3.93 -9.08 2.89
N HIS A 154 -4.41 -9.59 4.03
CA HIS A 154 -4.96 -10.94 4.14
C HIS A 154 -6.11 -11.14 3.14
N LEU A 155 -7.12 -10.26 3.17
CA LEU A 155 -8.29 -10.37 2.30
C LEU A 155 -7.92 -10.24 0.81
N ALA A 156 -6.97 -9.35 0.44
CA ALA A 156 -6.50 -9.20 -0.93
C ALA A 156 -5.84 -10.48 -1.45
N LEU A 157 -4.94 -11.08 -0.64
CA LEU A 157 -4.26 -12.32 -0.99
C LEU A 157 -5.23 -13.51 -1.05
N ARG A 158 -6.23 -13.56 -0.15
CA ARG A 158 -7.29 -14.57 -0.18
C ARG A 158 -8.18 -14.42 -1.42
N ALA A 159 -8.57 -13.20 -1.77
CA ALA A 159 -9.33 -12.92 -2.98
C ALA A 159 -8.57 -13.34 -4.25
N ALA A 160 -7.25 -13.12 -4.31
CA ALA A 160 -6.43 -13.56 -5.43
C ALA A 160 -6.38 -15.10 -5.63
N GLN A 161 -6.76 -15.89 -4.61
CA GLN A 161 -6.82 -17.36 -4.71
C GLN A 161 -8.13 -17.88 -5.31
N THR A 162 -9.13 -17.02 -5.49
CA THR A 162 -10.46 -17.45 -5.97
C THR A 162 -10.60 -17.49 -7.46
N GLY A 163 -9.54 -17.10 -8.21
CA GLY A 163 -9.57 -17.02 -9.66
C GLY A 163 -10.22 -15.76 -10.21
N LEU A 164 -10.35 -14.71 -9.39
CA LEU A 164 -10.77 -13.38 -9.86
C LEU A 164 -9.89 -12.89 -11.01
N ALA A 165 -10.51 -12.20 -11.95
CA ALA A 165 -9.81 -11.54 -13.04
C ALA A 165 -9.12 -10.26 -12.52
N ILE A 166 -7.85 -10.37 -12.16
CA ILE A 166 -7.01 -9.30 -11.61
C ILE A 166 -5.63 -9.33 -12.24
N ASP A 167 -4.96 -8.18 -12.36
CA ASP A 167 -3.62 -8.07 -12.95
C ASP A 167 -2.50 -8.48 -11.98
N GLY A 168 -2.79 -8.51 -10.67
CA GLY A 168 -1.84 -8.89 -9.64
C GLY A 168 -2.32 -8.51 -8.25
N VAL A 169 -1.54 -8.88 -7.22
CA VAL A 169 -1.82 -8.53 -5.82
C VAL A 169 -0.57 -8.05 -5.09
N VAL A 170 -0.72 -6.97 -4.34
CA VAL A 170 0.33 -6.39 -3.48
C VAL A 170 -0.16 -6.40 -2.03
N GLY A 171 0.49 -7.21 -1.20
CA GLY A 171 0.26 -7.22 0.25
C GLY A 171 1.17 -6.20 0.95
N LEU A 172 0.58 -5.28 1.71
CA LEU A 172 1.28 -4.30 2.53
C LEU A 172 1.21 -4.74 3.99
N ALA A 173 2.34 -5.19 4.55
CA ALA A 173 2.39 -5.80 5.88
C ALA A 173 1.24 -6.82 6.11
N PRO A 174 1.02 -7.79 5.19
CA PRO A 174 -0.17 -8.62 5.22
C PRO A 174 -0.12 -9.66 6.33
N ILE A 175 -1.25 -9.94 6.97
CA ILE A 175 -1.42 -11.15 7.78
C ILE A 175 -1.65 -12.32 6.81
N THR A 176 -0.94 -13.43 6.97
CA THR A 176 -0.99 -14.55 6.02
C THR A 176 -1.32 -15.89 6.67
N ASP A 177 -0.88 -16.10 7.90
CA ASP A 177 -1.11 -17.33 8.66
C ASP A 177 -1.88 -17.01 9.95
N LEU A 178 -3.19 -17.26 9.93
CA LEU A 178 -4.06 -17.00 11.07
C LEU A 178 -3.75 -17.92 12.27
N VAL A 179 -3.17 -19.10 12.00
CA VAL A 179 -2.80 -20.05 13.06
C VAL A 179 -1.62 -19.51 13.87
N SER A 180 -0.55 -19.09 13.22
CA SER A 180 0.61 -18.54 13.93
C SER A 180 0.31 -17.14 14.48
N TYR A 181 -0.39 -16.29 13.71
CA TYR A 181 -0.70 -14.92 14.11
C TYR A 181 -1.60 -14.87 15.35
N GLY A 182 -2.67 -15.66 15.40
CA GLY A 182 -3.60 -15.70 16.53
C GLY A 182 -3.00 -16.34 17.80
N ALA A 183 -1.88 -17.07 17.68
CA ALA A 183 -1.16 -17.62 18.83
C ALA A 183 -0.29 -16.58 19.57
N GLU A 184 0.00 -15.47 18.91
CA GLU A 184 0.77 -14.36 19.50
C GLU A 184 -0.13 -13.47 20.37
N SER A 185 0.49 -12.62 21.20
CA SER A 185 -0.22 -11.64 22.04
C SER A 185 -0.24 -10.27 21.38
N GLY A 186 -1.40 -9.64 21.36
CA GLY A 186 -1.58 -8.29 20.83
C GLY A 186 -3.03 -7.97 20.55
N SER A 187 -3.34 -6.70 20.34
CA SER A 187 -4.73 -6.25 20.09
C SER A 187 -5.26 -6.77 18.75
N CYS A 188 -4.43 -6.82 17.72
CA CYS A 188 -4.82 -7.32 16.42
C CYS A 188 -4.86 -8.86 16.39
N GLN A 189 -3.92 -9.52 17.06
CA GLN A 189 -3.88 -10.98 17.21
C GLN A 189 -5.12 -11.51 17.93
N SER A 190 -5.61 -10.79 18.96
CA SER A 190 -6.84 -11.16 19.68
C SER A 190 -8.11 -11.10 18.82
N MET A 191 -8.06 -10.43 17.67
CA MET A 191 -9.19 -10.37 16.73
C MET A 191 -9.30 -11.59 15.81
N VAL A 192 -8.30 -12.48 15.79
CA VAL A 192 -8.34 -13.68 14.93
C VAL A 192 -9.51 -14.60 15.30
N ALA A 193 -9.72 -14.88 16.59
CA ALA A 193 -10.86 -15.71 17.02
C ALA A 193 -12.21 -15.08 16.67
N PRO A 194 -12.52 -13.81 17.02
CA PRO A 194 -13.74 -13.15 16.57
C PRO A 194 -13.90 -13.10 15.05
N PHE A 195 -12.80 -12.93 14.29
CA PHE A 195 -12.84 -12.97 12.83
C PHE A 195 -13.26 -14.34 12.29
N MET A 196 -12.83 -15.42 12.95
CA MET A 196 -13.24 -16.79 12.61
C MET A 196 -14.62 -17.17 13.15
N GLY A 197 -15.26 -16.29 13.94
CA GLY A 197 -16.56 -16.54 14.55
C GLY A 197 -16.48 -17.30 15.89
N ASP A 198 -15.29 -17.35 16.50
CA ASP A 198 -15.05 -18.05 17.75
C ASP A 198 -14.95 -17.06 18.93
N ASP A 199 -15.41 -17.49 20.11
CA ASP A 199 -15.27 -16.72 21.36
C ASP A 199 -13.83 -16.74 21.89
N THR A 200 -13.09 -17.82 21.60
CA THR A 200 -11.71 -18.02 22.05
C THR A 200 -10.86 -18.62 20.94
N TYR A 201 -9.58 -18.20 20.88
CA TYR A 201 -8.66 -18.76 19.91
C TYR A 201 -8.44 -20.26 20.10
N SER A 202 -8.87 -21.03 19.13
CA SER A 202 -8.77 -22.50 19.10
C SER A 202 -8.59 -22.97 17.65
N PRO A 203 -7.35 -22.83 17.10
CA PRO A 203 -7.13 -23.02 15.67
C PRO A 203 -7.34 -24.47 15.24
N ASP A 204 -8.16 -24.64 14.24
CA ASP A 204 -8.49 -25.90 13.58
C ASP A 204 -8.19 -25.86 12.07
N GLU A 205 -8.82 -26.72 11.28
CA GLU A 205 -8.68 -26.74 9.84
C GLU A 205 -9.25 -25.45 9.19
N ASN A 206 -10.32 -24.86 9.74
CA ASN A 206 -10.92 -23.64 9.23
C ASN A 206 -9.94 -22.46 9.29
N TYR A 207 -9.13 -22.36 10.36
CA TYR A 207 -8.08 -21.33 10.45
C TYR A 207 -6.99 -21.51 9.40
N ARG A 208 -6.63 -22.78 9.10
CA ARG A 208 -5.68 -23.07 8.01
C ARG A 208 -6.28 -22.75 6.65
N ASP A 209 -7.55 -23.09 6.43
CA ASP A 209 -8.25 -22.78 5.19
C ASP A 209 -8.44 -21.28 4.99
N ALA A 210 -8.66 -20.53 6.07
CA ALA A 210 -8.72 -19.07 6.04
C ALA A 210 -7.33 -18.42 5.85
N SER A 211 -6.24 -19.11 6.15
CA SER A 211 -4.87 -18.63 5.92
C SER A 211 -4.51 -18.60 4.43
N VAL A 212 -3.51 -17.80 4.06
CA VAL A 212 -3.10 -17.64 2.67
C VAL A 212 -2.34 -18.86 2.16
N ASN A 213 -2.80 -19.44 1.06
CA ASN A 213 -2.10 -20.49 0.33
C ASN A 213 -1.54 -19.93 -0.97
N LEU A 214 -0.25 -19.60 -1.00
CA LEU A 214 0.39 -19.00 -2.17
C LEU A 214 0.33 -19.86 -3.42
N ASN A 215 0.29 -21.19 -3.28
CA ASN A 215 0.20 -22.10 -4.43
C ASN A 215 -1.13 -21.97 -5.19
N ALA A 216 -2.14 -21.37 -4.58
CA ALA A 216 -3.43 -21.13 -5.22
C ALA A 216 -3.49 -19.76 -5.93
N ILE A 217 -2.49 -18.90 -5.79
CA ILE A 217 -2.41 -17.60 -6.48
C ILE A 217 -1.69 -17.78 -7.80
N THR A 218 -2.39 -17.51 -8.89
CA THR A 218 -1.87 -17.70 -10.26
C THR A 218 -1.44 -16.40 -10.94
N VAL A 219 -1.68 -15.26 -10.29
CA VAL A 219 -1.30 -13.93 -10.78
C VAL A 219 0.00 -13.45 -10.09
N PRO A 220 0.67 -12.41 -10.62
CA PRO A 220 1.82 -11.81 -9.97
C PRO A 220 1.53 -11.38 -8.52
N VAL A 221 2.46 -11.68 -7.60
CA VAL A 221 2.37 -11.32 -6.18
C VAL A 221 3.60 -10.51 -5.77
N ALA A 222 3.40 -9.47 -4.98
CA ALA A 222 4.45 -8.79 -4.23
C ALA A 222 3.99 -8.49 -2.80
N VAL A 223 4.94 -8.38 -1.90
CA VAL A 223 4.70 -8.02 -0.49
C VAL A 223 5.70 -6.94 -0.08
N VAL A 224 5.22 -5.88 0.55
CA VAL A 224 6.05 -4.81 1.12
C VAL A 224 5.85 -4.81 2.63
N ILE A 225 6.95 -4.90 3.39
CA ILE A 225 6.93 -4.88 4.86
C ILE A 225 8.01 -3.97 5.41
N GLY A 226 7.76 -3.40 6.59
CA GLY A 226 8.78 -2.79 7.41
C GLY A 226 9.54 -3.85 8.22
N ASP A 227 10.84 -3.66 8.45
CA ASP A 227 11.61 -4.57 9.30
C ASP A 227 11.50 -4.24 10.80
N GLU A 228 10.87 -3.11 11.14
CA GLU A 228 10.52 -2.68 12.51
C GLU A 228 9.00 -2.70 12.76
N ASP A 229 8.24 -3.53 12.03
CA ASP A 229 6.79 -3.68 12.21
C ASP A 229 6.47 -4.43 13.53
N PRO A 230 5.86 -3.76 14.54
CA PRO A 230 5.54 -4.37 15.82
C PRO A 230 4.18 -5.08 15.83
N ILE A 231 3.41 -5.02 14.73
CA ILE A 231 2.04 -5.54 14.64
C ILE A 231 1.99 -6.81 13.82
N VAL A 232 2.63 -6.80 12.64
CA VAL A 232 2.70 -7.96 11.75
C VAL A 232 4.17 -8.36 11.56
N GLY A 233 4.59 -9.35 12.31
CA GLY A 233 5.98 -9.80 12.32
C GLY A 233 6.43 -10.43 11.00
N ALA A 234 7.74 -10.47 10.79
CA ALA A 234 8.36 -11.04 9.58
C ALA A 234 8.03 -12.54 9.36
N SER A 235 7.56 -13.26 10.39
CA SER A 235 7.06 -14.62 10.31
C SER A 235 5.91 -14.75 9.32
N GLN A 236 5.06 -13.74 9.23
CA GLN A 236 3.89 -13.71 8.34
C GLN A 236 4.26 -13.67 6.85
N VAL A 237 5.48 -13.29 6.50
CA VAL A 237 5.94 -13.27 5.11
C VAL A 237 6.96 -14.37 4.79
N ALA A 238 7.22 -15.27 5.72
CA ALA A 238 8.19 -16.36 5.56
C ALA A 238 7.78 -17.38 4.48
N VAL A 239 6.52 -17.42 4.10
CA VAL A 239 5.98 -18.32 3.07
C VAL A 239 6.26 -17.83 1.64
N PHE A 240 6.65 -16.55 1.47
CA PHE A 240 6.93 -15.97 0.16
C PHE A 240 8.38 -16.19 -0.24
N ASP A 241 8.61 -16.37 -1.53
CA ASP A 241 9.96 -16.34 -2.09
C ASP A 241 10.60 -14.97 -1.90
N SER A 242 11.92 -14.94 -1.69
CA SER A 242 12.65 -13.69 -1.45
C SER A 242 12.52 -12.64 -2.55
N GLY A 243 12.22 -13.04 -3.79
CA GLY A 243 11.96 -12.14 -4.91
C GLY A 243 10.57 -11.50 -4.91
N GLN A 244 9.67 -11.95 -4.03
CA GLN A 244 8.33 -11.41 -3.86
C GLN A 244 8.23 -10.43 -2.68
N VAL A 245 9.21 -10.44 -1.76
CA VAL A 245 9.19 -9.64 -0.53
C VAL A 245 10.16 -8.48 -0.61
N ILE A 246 9.63 -7.26 -0.47
CA ILE A 246 10.40 -6.03 -0.35
C ILE A 246 10.40 -5.64 1.13
N LYS A 247 11.55 -5.77 1.80
CA LYS A 247 11.73 -5.35 3.19
C LYS A 247 12.30 -3.94 3.23
N VAL A 248 11.59 -3.03 3.89
CA VAL A 248 12.01 -1.63 4.03
C VAL A 248 12.61 -1.43 5.41
N LYS A 249 13.89 -1.03 5.42
CA LYS A 249 14.66 -0.85 6.65
C LYS A 249 14.14 0.33 7.47
N GLY A 250 13.95 0.14 8.78
CA GLY A 250 13.50 1.15 9.72
C GLY A 250 12.02 1.53 9.57
N ALA A 251 11.27 0.84 8.70
CA ALA A 251 9.85 1.08 8.52
C ALA A 251 9.02 0.21 9.47
N GLY A 252 7.94 0.78 10.01
CA GLY A 252 6.94 0.09 10.82
C GLY A 252 5.69 -0.28 10.01
N HIS A 253 4.63 -0.63 10.75
CA HIS A 253 3.37 -1.13 10.18
C HIS A 253 2.63 -0.14 9.28
N PHE A 254 2.69 1.14 9.62
CA PHE A 254 1.93 2.18 8.92
C PHE A 254 2.76 2.94 7.88
N ASP A 255 4.07 2.75 7.87
CA ASP A 255 4.95 3.36 6.88
C ASP A 255 4.57 2.95 5.45
N VAL A 256 4.13 1.71 5.26
CA VAL A 256 3.74 1.17 3.94
C VAL A 256 2.46 1.81 3.36
N ILE A 257 1.67 2.50 4.18
CA ILE A 257 0.47 3.22 3.72
C ILE A 257 0.59 4.74 3.83
N HIS A 258 1.72 5.25 4.35
CA HIS A 258 1.93 6.68 4.51
C HIS A 258 2.70 7.27 3.33
N PRO A 259 2.09 8.18 2.52
CA PRO A 259 2.64 8.61 1.22
C PRO A 259 4.00 9.32 1.26
N LYS A 260 4.49 9.72 2.44
CA LYS A 260 5.71 10.51 2.60
C LYS A 260 6.91 9.69 3.10
N THR A 261 6.80 8.35 3.11
CA THR A 261 7.85 7.44 3.59
C THR A 261 8.64 6.79 2.45
N GLU A 262 9.80 6.23 2.77
CA GLU A 262 10.54 5.38 1.82
C GLU A 262 9.77 4.08 1.51
N ALA A 263 9.00 3.56 2.48
CA ALA A 263 8.18 2.39 2.29
C ALA A 263 7.13 2.59 1.19
N PHE A 264 6.58 3.80 1.05
CA PHE A 264 5.66 4.11 -0.04
C PHE A 264 6.33 4.05 -1.42
N SER A 265 7.60 4.43 -1.52
CA SER A 265 8.37 4.25 -2.76
C SER A 265 8.53 2.78 -3.14
N ALA A 266 8.70 1.89 -2.15
CA ALA A 266 8.72 0.44 -2.36
C ALA A 266 7.36 -0.09 -2.83
N VAL A 267 6.26 0.45 -2.33
CA VAL A 267 4.90 0.13 -2.81
C VAL A 267 4.72 0.50 -4.27
N LEU A 268 5.19 1.69 -4.67
CA LEU A 268 5.14 2.10 -6.08
C LEU A 268 5.95 1.18 -6.99
N ALA A 269 7.14 0.78 -6.56
CA ALA A 269 7.96 -0.18 -7.30
C ALA A 269 7.26 -1.55 -7.43
N ALA A 270 6.58 -2.01 -6.38
CA ALA A 270 5.79 -3.24 -6.42
C ALA A 270 4.64 -3.14 -7.43
N LEU A 271 3.91 -2.02 -7.46
CA LEU A 271 2.83 -1.78 -8.42
C LEU A 271 3.33 -1.75 -9.87
N GLU A 272 4.47 -1.11 -10.15
CA GLU A 272 5.07 -1.11 -11.49
C GLU A 272 5.44 -2.54 -11.94
N ALA A 273 6.00 -3.34 -11.03
CA ALA A 273 6.36 -4.73 -11.33
C ALA A 273 5.15 -5.62 -11.66
N MET A 274 3.94 -5.31 -11.15
CA MET A 274 2.71 -6.03 -11.52
C MET A 274 2.37 -5.81 -12.99
N LYS A 275 2.52 -4.57 -13.49
CA LYS A 275 2.21 -4.20 -14.89
C LYS A 275 3.15 -4.87 -15.91
N GLU A 276 4.45 -4.94 -15.58
CA GLU A 276 5.44 -5.54 -16.47
C GLU A 276 5.26 -7.05 -16.64
N ARG A 277 4.65 -7.74 -15.68
CA ARG A 277 4.43 -9.19 -15.70
C ARG A 277 3.06 -9.59 -16.27
N GLY A 278 2.12 -8.64 -16.40
CA GLY A 278 0.77 -8.85 -16.95
C GLY A 278 0.70 -8.73 -18.48
N HIS A 279 1.81 -8.41 -19.14
CA HIS A 279 2.00 -8.36 -20.59
C HIS A 279 2.97 -9.45 -21.04
#